data_2f414d2cf69a59d478d5fb02a1aaa231
#
_entry.id   2f414d2cf69a59d478d5fb02a1aaa231
#
_cell.length_a   1.000
_cell.length_b   1.000
_cell.length_c   1.000
_cell.angle_alpha   90.00
_cell.angle_beta   90.00
_cell.angle_gamma   90.00
#
_symmetry.space_group_name_H-M   'P 1'
#
loop_
_entity.id
_entity.type
_entity.pdbx_description
1 polymer ?
#
loop_
_entity_poly.entity_id
_entity_poly.type
_entity_poly.pdbx_seq_one_letter_code
_entity_poly.pdbx_strand_id
1 'polypeptide(L)'
;MTGFRRDGKYKDMAGHDINYIAVSGVLSMLGRANEKPYAPGNILGDFAGGGAICFQGILLALISRSHTGRGQVVEANMVDGSAYLATFPRLARQSPAWSEPRGENLLDSGCPYYDTYETKDTGKYFAVGALEPQFYAALLRGLELDPKAIPKRDDRANWPALRDLFSRRFKEKTRAEWEAVFDGTDACATPVLEQDELEASGYEQRPIVHLASTPAAPIRADQGGWRGGGLVPGDGGAETLRVWMGWEQDKDFAVREDGALLPANGRTKL
;
A
#
# COMPACT_ATOMS: atom_id res chain seq x y z
N MET A 1 10.75 -13.73 -9.76
CA MET A 1 9.45 -13.02 -9.66
C MET A 1 8.98 -12.63 -11.06
N THR A 2 7.69 -12.75 -11.37
CA THR A 2 7.09 -12.39 -12.67
C THR A 2 5.80 -11.61 -12.45
N GLY A 3 5.35 -10.84 -13.45
CA GLY A 3 4.06 -10.17 -13.43
C GLY A 3 2.92 -11.19 -13.55
N PHE A 4 2.77 -11.78 -14.72
CA PHE A 4 1.84 -12.88 -14.92
C PHE A 4 2.42 -14.21 -14.43
N ARG A 5 1.54 -15.20 -14.24
CA ARG A 5 1.93 -16.59 -13.99
C ARG A 5 2.73 -17.12 -15.18
N ARG A 6 3.65 -18.02 -14.94
CA ARG A 6 4.47 -18.66 -15.99
C ARG A 6 3.72 -19.74 -16.77
N ASP A 7 2.49 -20.01 -16.38
CA ASP A 7 1.55 -20.91 -17.06
C ASP A 7 0.26 -20.16 -17.44
N GLY A 8 -0.55 -20.78 -18.27
CA GLY A 8 -1.86 -20.25 -18.67
C GLY A 8 -1.82 -19.18 -19.77
N LYS A 9 -2.95 -18.50 -19.93
CA LYS A 9 -3.25 -17.63 -21.07
C LYS A 9 -2.30 -16.43 -21.22
N TYR A 10 -1.83 -15.86 -20.12
CA TYR A 10 -1.09 -14.59 -20.09
C TYR A 10 0.42 -14.76 -19.96
N LYS A 11 0.94 -16.00 -19.94
CA LYS A 11 2.34 -16.32 -19.60
C LYS A 11 3.40 -15.59 -20.43
N ASP A 12 3.11 -15.28 -21.68
CA ASP A 12 4.03 -14.66 -22.64
C ASP A 12 3.67 -13.19 -22.92
N MET A 13 2.72 -12.62 -22.16
CA MET A 13 2.27 -11.24 -22.35
C MET A 13 3.08 -10.26 -21.50
N ALA A 14 3.28 -9.06 -22.02
CA ALA A 14 3.74 -7.91 -21.25
C ALA A 14 2.59 -7.32 -20.42
N GLY A 15 2.92 -6.69 -19.29
CA GLY A 15 1.97 -6.03 -18.43
C GLY A 15 2.66 -5.19 -17.36
N HIS A 16 1.87 -4.43 -16.63
CA HIS A 16 2.25 -3.66 -15.46
C HIS A 16 1.27 -3.97 -14.32
N ASP A 17 1.48 -3.39 -13.15
CA ASP A 17 0.64 -3.57 -11.95
C ASP A 17 -0.86 -3.66 -12.27
N ILE A 18 -1.38 -2.66 -12.97
CA ILE A 18 -2.81 -2.58 -13.33
C ILE A 18 -3.31 -3.82 -14.08
N ASN A 19 -2.48 -4.42 -14.94
CA ASN A 19 -2.85 -5.63 -15.69
C ASN A 19 -2.86 -6.86 -14.78
N TYR A 20 -1.92 -6.98 -13.86
CA TYR A 20 -1.82 -8.10 -12.92
C TYR A 20 -2.96 -8.10 -11.92
N ILE A 21 -3.27 -6.92 -11.34
CA ILE A 21 -4.40 -6.79 -10.43
C ILE A 21 -5.76 -6.88 -11.14
N ALA A 22 -5.84 -6.55 -12.45
CA ALA A 22 -7.04 -6.78 -13.25
C ALA A 22 -7.33 -8.28 -13.40
N VAL A 23 -6.31 -9.06 -13.78
CA VAL A 23 -6.44 -10.52 -13.99
C VAL A 23 -6.70 -11.26 -12.67
N SER A 24 -6.16 -10.77 -11.55
CA SER A 24 -6.43 -11.33 -10.22
C SER A 24 -7.84 -11.00 -9.69
N GLY A 25 -8.54 -10.05 -10.32
CA GLY A 25 -9.84 -9.56 -9.87
C GLY A 25 -9.78 -8.42 -8.84
N VAL A 26 -8.59 -8.08 -8.33
CA VAL A 26 -8.41 -7.02 -7.32
C VAL A 26 -8.83 -5.65 -7.85
N LEU A 27 -8.44 -5.32 -9.08
CA LEU A 27 -8.77 -4.02 -9.69
C LEU A 27 -10.29 -3.77 -9.73
N SER A 28 -11.10 -4.81 -9.92
CA SER A 28 -12.56 -4.67 -9.95
C SER A 28 -13.18 -4.21 -8.61
N MET A 29 -12.43 -4.34 -7.51
CA MET A 29 -12.86 -3.96 -6.16
C MET A 29 -12.46 -2.51 -5.80
N LEU A 30 -11.60 -1.87 -6.59
CA LEU A 30 -11.02 -0.55 -6.31
C LEU A 30 -11.76 0.55 -7.05
N GLY A 31 -12.11 1.61 -6.35
CA GLY A 31 -12.78 2.79 -6.89
C GLY A 31 -14.15 3.06 -6.29
N ARG A 32 -14.69 4.21 -6.60
CA ARG A 32 -16.02 4.68 -6.15
C ARG A 32 -17.16 3.98 -6.89
N ALA A 33 -18.37 4.05 -6.31
CA ALA A 33 -19.60 3.61 -6.97
C ALA A 33 -19.81 4.37 -8.28
N ASN A 34 -20.33 3.65 -9.30
CA ASN A 34 -20.65 4.20 -10.63
C ASN A 34 -19.46 4.80 -11.39
N GLU A 35 -18.24 4.61 -10.93
CA GLU A 35 -17.03 4.98 -11.64
C GLU A 35 -16.30 3.75 -12.18
N LYS A 36 -15.36 3.96 -13.12
CA LYS A 36 -14.46 2.88 -13.55
C LYS A 36 -13.49 2.49 -12.43
N PRO A 37 -12.95 1.25 -12.45
CA PRO A 37 -11.93 0.82 -11.50
C PRO A 37 -10.74 1.78 -11.46
N TYR A 38 -10.18 2.00 -10.27
CA TYR A 38 -9.11 2.96 -10.01
C TYR A 38 -7.76 2.26 -9.80
N ALA A 39 -6.71 2.70 -10.52
CA ALA A 39 -5.37 2.17 -10.40
C ALA A 39 -4.67 2.69 -9.12
N PRO A 40 -4.13 1.82 -8.25
CA PRO A 40 -3.58 2.18 -6.94
C PRO A 40 -2.08 2.55 -6.97
N GLY A 41 -1.57 3.13 -8.06
CA GLY A 41 -0.19 3.62 -8.13
C GLY A 41 0.90 2.54 -7.97
N ASN A 42 0.71 1.38 -8.58
CA ASN A 42 1.63 0.22 -8.55
C ASN A 42 1.85 -0.42 -7.16
N ILE A 43 1.04 -0.05 -6.16
CA ILE A 43 1.23 -0.51 -4.78
C ILE A 43 0.83 -1.97 -4.60
N LEU A 44 -0.27 -2.41 -5.24
CA LEU A 44 -0.88 -3.71 -4.95
C LEU A 44 -0.31 -4.88 -5.78
N GLY A 45 -0.02 -4.67 -7.05
CA GLY A 45 0.56 -5.70 -7.91
C GLY A 45 2.07 -5.78 -7.76
N ASP A 46 2.78 -4.70 -8.12
CA ASP A 46 4.23 -4.71 -8.19
C ASP A 46 4.89 -4.80 -6.81
N PHE A 47 4.50 -3.93 -5.87
CA PHE A 47 5.17 -3.86 -4.58
C PHE A 47 4.61 -4.86 -3.57
N ALA A 48 3.32 -4.84 -3.26
CA ALA A 48 2.76 -5.70 -2.23
C ALA A 48 2.62 -7.16 -2.69
N GLY A 49 1.90 -7.40 -3.79
CA GLY A 49 1.65 -8.74 -4.33
C GLY A 49 2.88 -9.38 -4.97
N GLY A 50 3.77 -8.59 -5.55
CA GLY A 50 5.01 -9.03 -6.16
C GLY A 50 6.17 -9.00 -5.19
N GLY A 51 6.71 -7.81 -4.93
CA GLY A 51 7.95 -7.61 -4.17
C GLY A 51 7.90 -8.18 -2.76
N ALA A 52 6.90 -7.79 -1.96
CA ALA A 52 6.80 -8.23 -0.56
C ALA A 52 6.51 -9.74 -0.45
N ILE A 53 5.64 -10.30 -1.29
CA ILE A 53 5.36 -11.74 -1.30
C ILE A 53 6.58 -12.55 -1.77
N CYS A 54 7.30 -12.06 -2.79
CA CYS A 54 8.55 -12.70 -3.22
C CYS A 54 9.60 -12.69 -2.11
N PHE A 55 9.77 -11.56 -1.42
CA PHE A 55 10.68 -11.44 -0.29
C PHE A 55 10.30 -12.43 0.84
N GLN A 56 9.02 -12.54 1.18
CA GLN A 56 8.54 -13.55 2.13
C GLN A 56 8.89 -14.98 1.68
N GLY A 57 8.71 -15.28 0.39
CA GLY A 57 9.10 -16.58 -0.18
C GLY A 57 10.60 -16.88 -0.03
N ILE A 58 11.46 -15.86 -0.24
CA ILE A 58 12.91 -15.99 -0.04
C ILE A 58 13.23 -16.28 1.43
N LEU A 59 12.62 -15.59 2.38
CA LEU A 59 12.82 -15.86 3.81
C LEU A 59 12.39 -17.30 4.19
N LEU A 60 11.26 -17.77 3.67
CA LEU A 60 10.80 -19.14 3.88
C LEU A 60 11.79 -20.17 3.28
N ALA A 61 12.35 -19.89 2.11
CA ALA A 61 13.37 -20.73 1.49
C ALA A 61 14.66 -20.78 2.32
N LEU A 62 15.08 -19.66 2.90
CA LEU A 62 16.23 -19.59 3.80
C LEU A 62 16.01 -20.37 5.11
N ILE A 63 14.83 -20.26 5.71
CA ILE A 63 14.42 -21.06 6.87
C ILE A 63 14.43 -22.55 6.53
N SER A 64 13.83 -22.94 5.41
CA SER A 64 13.88 -24.32 4.94
C SER A 64 15.32 -24.82 4.75
N ARG A 65 16.18 -23.98 4.14
CA ARG A 65 17.59 -24.31 3.94
C ARG A 65 18.34 -24.50 5.26
N SER A 66 18.03 -23.71 6.29
CA SER A 66 18.68 -23.87 7.60
C SER A 66 18.42 -25.23 8.26
N HIS A 67 17.28 -25.86 7.95
CA HIS A 67 16.93 -27.18 8.45
C HIS A 67 17.39 -28.33 7.53
N THR A 68 17.34 -28.10 6.21
CA THR A 68 17.53 -29.17 5.22
C THR A 68 18.91 -29.17 4.57
N GLY A 69 19.68 -28.06 4.70
CA GLY A 69 20.92 -27.84 3.98
C GLY A 69 20.76 -27.59 2.48
N ARG A 70 19.52 -27.58 1.95
CA ARG A 70 19.24 -27.49 0.51
C ARG A 70 18.61 -26.15 0.13
N GLY A 71 19.12 -25.52 -0.93
CA GLY A 71 18.47 -24.39 -1.59
C GLY A 71 17.30 -24.86 -2.46
N GLN A 72 16.44 -23.89 -2.86
CA GLN A 72 15.31 -24.16 -3.75
C GLN A 72 15.02 -22.92 -4.61
N VAL A 73 14.26 -23.12 -5.69
CA VAL A 73 13.74 -22.04 -6.51
C VAL A 73 12.51 -21.43 -5.82
N VAL A 74 12.45 -20.11 -5.75
CA VAL A 74 11.28 -19.35 -5.28
C VAL A 74 10.61 -18.75 -6.51
N GLU A 75 9.40 -19.19 -6.80
CA GLU A 75 8.55 -18.63 -7.84
C GLU A 75 7.44 -17.79 -7.20
N ALA A 76 7.39 -16.52 -7.56
CA ALA A 76 6.35 -15.60 -7.14
C ALA A 76 5.86 -14.81 -8.36
N ASN A 77 4.56 -14.55 -8.43
CA ASN A 77 3.98 -13.72 -9.47
C ASN A 77 2.98 -12.73 -8.88
N MET A 78 2.82 -11.60 -9.54
CA MET A 78 2.02 -10.49 -9.05
C MET A 78 0.52 -10.78 -9.09
N VAL A 79 0.06 -11.65 -9.99
CA VAL A 79 -1.36 -12.06 -10.07
C VAL A 79 -1.76 -12.83 -8.82
N ASP A 80 -1.01 -13.89 -8.48
CA ASP A 80 -1.33 -14.72 -7.32
C ASP A 80 -1.09 -13.97 -6.01
N GLY A 81 -0.01 -13.18 -5.94
CA GLY A 81 0.28 -12.38 -4.75
C GLY A 81 -0.79 -11.34 -4.46
N SER A 82 -1.24 -10.58 -5.48
CA SER A 82 -2.35 -9.63 -5.28
C SER A 82 -3.68 -10.34 -4.98
N ALA A 83 -3.93 -11.49 -5.61
CA ALA A 83 -5.10 -12.32 -5.30
C ALA A 83 -5.09 -12.80 -3.83
N TYR A 84 -3.92 -13.16 -3.30
CA TYR A 84 -3.75 -13.52 -1.89
C TYR A 84 -4.06 -12.35 -0.95
N LEU A 85 -3.55 -11.15 -1.24
CA LEU A 85 -3.84 -9.95 -0.46
C LEU A 85 -5.35 -9.61 -0.42
N ALA A 86 -6.07 -9.90 -1.49
CA ALA A 86 -7.51 -9.72 -1.60
C ALA A 86 -8.35 -10.89 -1.04
N THR A 87 -7.76 -11.80 -0.27
CA THR A 87 -8.49 -12.96 0.30
C THR A 87 -9.66 -12.51 1.17
N PHE A 88 -9.45 -11.51 2.03
CA PHE A 88 -10.51 -11.00 2.90
C PHE A 88 -11.71 -10.44 2.11
N PRO A 89 -11.58 -9.43 1.24
CA PRO A 89 -12.72 -8.90 0.50
C PRO A 89 -13.37 -9.96 -0.42
N ARG A 90 -12.59 -10.89 -0.97
CA ARG A 90 -13.11 -12.00 -1.79
C ARG A 90 -14.03 -12.90 -0.99
N LEU A 91 -13.64 -13.32 0.21
CA LEU A 91 -14.46 -14.17 1.07
C LEU A 91 -15.63 -13.39 1.67
N ALA A 92 -15.43 -12.11 2.01
CA ALA A 92 -16.45 -11.23 2.55
C ALA A 92 -17.63 -11.00 1.59
N ARG A 93 -17.46 -11.22 0.27
CA ARG A 93 -18.56 -11.19 -0.72
C ARG A 93 -19.70 -12.18 -0.40
N GLN A 94 -19.44 -13.18 0.40
CA GLN A 94 -20.47 -14.13 0.88
C GLN A 94 -21.21 -13.64 2.12
N SER A 95 -20.92 -12.43 2.58
CA SER A 95 -21.51 -11.80 3.75
C SER A 95 -22.14 -10.45 3.40
N PRO A 96 -23.06 -9.92 4.22
CA PRO A 96 -23.64 -8.59 4.02
C PRO A 96 -22.62 -7.43 4.01
N ALA A 97 -21.39 -7.65 4.50
CA ALA A 97 -20.36 -6.62 4.55
C ALA A 97 -19.81 -6.26 3.17
N TRP A 98 -19.85 -7.21 2.19
CA TRP A 98 -19.28 -7.02 0.85
C TRP A 98 -20.11 -7.65 -0.28
N SER A 99 -21.43 -7.65 -0.15
CA SER A 99 -22.35 -8.24 -1.14
C SER A 99 -22.78 -7.30 -2.26
N GLU A 100 -22.50 -6.01 -2.10
CA GLU A 100 -22.92 -4.98 -3.04
C GLU A 100 -21.85 -4.70 -4.13
N PRO A 101 -22.18 -3.97 -5.19
CA PRO A 101 -21.23 -3.46 -6.16
C PRO A 101 -20.10 -2.65 -5.49
N ARG A 102 -18.99 -2.50 -6.22
CA ARG A 102 -17.84 -1.68 -5.78
C ARG A 102 -18.29 -0.28 -5.36
N GLY A 103 -17.77 0.19 -4.22
CA GLY A 103 -18.06 1.50 -3.67
C GLY A 103 -19.39 1.60 -2.93
N GLU A 104 -20.08 0.48 -2.71
CA GLU A 104 -21.36 0.40 -1.99
C GLU A 104 -21.27 -0.52 -0.77
N ASN A 105 -20.09 -1.03 -0.45
CA ASN A 105 -19.87 -1.94 0.68
C ASN A 105 -19.39 -1.22 1.94
N LEU A 106 -19.24 -1.97 3.03
CA LEU A 106 -18.85 -1.42 4.32
C LEU A 106 -17.47 -0.77 4.33
N LEU A 107 -16.49 -1.35 3.62
CA LEU A 107 -15.07 -0.97 3.71
C LEU A 107 -14.49 -0.41 2.40
N ASP A 108 -15.33 -0.02 1.45
CA ASP A 108 -14.90 0.53 0.16
C ASP A 108 -15.48 1.93 -0.12
N SER A 109 -15.76 2.69 0.94
CA SER A 109 -16.42 4.00 0.92
C SER A 109 -17.92 3.96 0.61
N GLY A 110 -18.55 2.80 0.60
CA GLY A 110 -20.01 2.67 0.53
C GLY A 110 -20.68 3.12 1.84
N CYS A 111 -20.00 2.90 2.96
CA CYS A 111 -20.48 3.25 4.30
C CYS A 111 -20.04 4.69 4.69
N PRO A 112 -20.95 5.54 5.22
CA PRO A 112 -20.61 6.93 5.56
C PRO A 112 -19.67 7.07 6.76
N TYR A 113 -19.58 6.08 7.63
CA TYR A 113 -18.62 6.07 8.74
C TYR A 113 -17.35 5.26 8.43
N TYR A 114 -17.12 4.96 7.13
CA TYR A 114 -15.87 4.45 6.58
C TYR A 114 -15.62 5.09 5.21
N ASP A 115 -15.26 6.38 5.21
CA ASP A 115 -15.05 7.17 4.00
C ASP A 115 -14.13 8.37 4.27
N THR A 116 -13.83 9.14 3.23
CA THR A 116 -13.10 10.42 3.32
C THR A 116 -14.03 11.58 3.05
N TYR A 117 -13.84 12.68 3.79
CA TYR A 117 -14.65 13.89 3.70
C TYR A 117 -13.80 15.12 3.42
N GLU A 118 -14.20 15.92 2.45
CA GLU A 118 -13.57 17.19 2.18
C GLU A 118 -13.84 18.17 3.34
N THR A 119 -12.78 18.87 3.77
CA THR A 119 -12.84 19.86 4.83
C THR A 119 -13.12 21.25 4.26
N LYS A 120 -13.19 22.27 5.11
CA LYS A 120 -13.42 23.67 4.69
C LYS A 120 -12.34 24.18 3.72
N ASP A 121 -11.10 23.76 3.92
CA ASP A 121 -9.98 24.01 3.04
C ASP A 121 -10.08 23.09 1.81
N THR A 122 -10.33 23.69 0.65
CA THR A 122 -10.55 23.00 -0.62
C THR A 122 -9.39 22.06 -0.95
N GLY A 123 -9.73 20.81 -1.33
CA GLY A 123 -8.75 19.79 -1.70
C GLY A 123 -8.08 19.12 -0.50
N LYS A 124 -8.46 19.45 0.73
CA LYS A 124 -8.01 18.76 1.94
C LYS A 124 -9.12 17.85 2.46
N TYR A 125 -8.72 16.69 2.97
CA TYR A 125 -9.65 15.63 3.37
C TYR A 125 -9.37 15.12 4.77
N PHE A 126 -10.42 14.57 5.37
CA PHE A 126 -10.36 13.84 6.64
C PHE A 126 -10.88 12.41 6.42
N ALA A 127 -10.14 11.41 6.89
CA ALA A 127 -10.51 10.01 6.79
C ALA A 127 -11.25 9.57 8.06
N VAL A 128 -12.33 8.84 7.88
CA VAL A 128 -13.17 8.29 8.94
C VAL A 128 -13.22 6.77 8.80
N GLY A 129 -13.01 6.05 9.91
CA GLY A 129 -13.08 4.58 9.98
C GLY A 129 -13.81 4.09 11.23
N ALA A 130 -14.89 4.78 11.66
CA ALA A 130 -15.56 4.62 12.94
C ALA A 130 -16.60 3.46 12.92
N LEU A 131 -16.13 2.22 12.71
CA LEU A 131 -16.97 1.03 12.54
C LEU A 131 -17.64 0.58 13.84
N GLU A 132 -16.89 0.47 14.92
CA GLU A 132 -17.37 -0.01 16.20
C GLU A 132 -18.26 1.04 16.90
N PRO A 133 -19.26 0.61 17.70
CA PRO A 133 -20.21 1.53 18.34
C PRO A 133 -19.54 2.63 19.18
N GLN A 134 -18.48 2.30 19.92
CA GLN A 134 -17.76 3.25 20.77
C GLN A 134 -17.00 4.30 19.95
N PHE A 135 -16.38 3.91 18.82
CA PHE A 135 -15.69 4.82 17.93
C PHE A 135 -16.67 5.71 17.16
N TYR A 136 -17.78 5.16 16.72
CA TYR A 136 -18.85 5.95 16.13
C TYR A 136 -19.43 6.98 17.10
N ALA A 137 -19.64 6.61 18.37
CA ALA A 137 -20.07 7.54 19.40
C ALA A 137 -19.04 8.65 19.64
N ALA A 138 -17.74 8.33 19.59
CA ALA A 138 -16.67 9.34 19.67
C ALA A 138 -16.66 10.26 18.45
N LEU A 139 -16.85 9.72 17.24
CA LEU A 139 -16.99 10.50 16.02
C LEU A 139 -18.17 11.50 16.12
N LEU A 140 -19.34 11.03 16.53
CA LEU A 140 -20.51 11.91 16.67
C LEU A 140 -20.29 13.03 17.68
N ARG A 141 -19.61 12.75 18.80
CA ARG A 141 -19.26 13.79 19.79
C ARG A 141 -18.34 14.85 19.16
N GLY A 142 -17.28 14.43 18.44
CA GLY A 142 -16.38 15.36 17.76
C GLY A 142 -17.10 16.20 16.69
N LEU A 143 -18.03 15.58 15.95
CA LEU A 143 -18.88 16.28 14.98
C LEU A 143 -20.03 17.11 15.63
N GLU A 144 -20.17 17.08 16.95
CA GLU A 144 -21.26 17.76 17.69
C GLU A 144 -22.65 17.35 17.19
N LEU A 145 -22.85 16.04 16.95
CA LEU A 145 -24.10 15.47 16.45
C LEU A 145 -24.81 14.66 17.57
N ASP A 146 -26.10 14.95 17.79
CA ASP A 146 -26.92 14.14 18.70
C ASP A 146 -27.31 12.83 18.00
N PRO A 147 -26.93 11.66 18.53
CA PRO A 147 -27.26 10.36 17.93
C PRO A 147 -28.77 10.08 17.86
N LYS A 148 -29.59 10.80 18.65
CA LYS A 148 -31.06 10.67 18.63
C LYS A 148 -31.72 11.53 17.54
N ALA A 149 -30.97 12.56 17.03
CA ALA A 149 -31.49 13.50 16.06
C ALA A 149 -31.05 13.18 14.62
N ILE A 150 -30.20 12.15 14.42
CA ILE A 150 -29.68 11.75 13.11
C ILE A 150 -30.24 10.37 12.67
N PRO A 151 -30.20 10.06 11.36
CA PRO A 151 -30.60 8.75 10.87
C PRO A 151 -29.77 7.62 11.49
N LYS A 152 -30.40 6.48 11.75
CA LYS A 152 -29.71 5.30 12.31
C LYS A 152 -28.76 4.70 11.30
N ARG A 153 -27.51 4.48 11.69
CA ARG A 153 -26.44 3.96 10.82
C ARG A 153 -26.62 2.51 10.38
N ASP A 154 -27.36 1.72 11.18
CA ASP A 154 -27.53 0.28 10.93
C ASP A 154 -28.49 -0.02 9.77
N ASP A 155 -29.26 0.98 9.34
CA ASP A 155 -30.10 0.91 8.16
C ASP A 155 -29.37 1.55 6.96
N ARG A 156 -28.98 0.74 5.98
CA ARG A 156 -28.31 1.20 4.76
C ARG A 156 -29.09 2.25 3.97
N ALA A 157 -30.42 2.23 4.04
CA ALA A 157 -31.23 3.25 3.40
C ALA A 157 -30.94 4.67 3.92
N ASN A 158 -30.41 4.78 5.13
CA ASN A 158 -30.01 6.05 5.75
C ASN A 158 -28.60 6.52 5.35
N TRP A 159 -27.77 5.68 4.74
CA TRP A 159 -26.37 6.00 4.44
C TRP A 159 -26.19 7.25 3.55
N PRO A 160 -27.00 7.46 2.51
CA PRO A 160 -26.90 8.71 1.72
C PRO A 160 -27.12 9.96 2.58
N ALA A 161 -28.16 9.95 3.42
CA ALA A 161 -28.48 11.10 4.30
C ALA A 161 -27.39 11.32 5.37
N LEU A 162 -26.83 10.25 5.94
CA LEU A 162 -25.69 10.35 6.87
C LEU A 162 -24.43 10.88 6.17
N ARG A 163 -24.15 10.45 4.95
CA ARG A 163 -22.99 10.95 4.15
C ARG A 163 -23.14 12.43 3.89
N ASP A 164 -24.32 12.88 3.47
CA ASP A 164 -24.59 14.30 3.24
C ASP A 164 -24.45 15.12 4.53
N LEU A 165 -24.90 14.58 5.66
CA LEU A 165 -24.75 15.22 6.97
C LEU A 165 -23.25 15.36 7.34
N PHE A 166 -22.48 14.28 7.27
CA PHE A 166 -21.06 14.31 7.59
C PHE A 166 -20.28 15.21 6.63
N SER A 167 -20.59 15.18 5.32
CA SER A 167 -20.00 16.07 4.34
C SER A 167 -20.21 17.54 4.68
N ARG A 168 -21.41 17.93 5.10
CA ARG A 168 -21.69 19.30 5.55
C ARG A 168 -20.91 19.67 6.80
N ARG A 169 -20.86 18.76 7.80
CA ARG A 169 -20.14 19.02 9.06
C ARG A 169 -18.63 19.14 8.83
N PHE A 170 -18.01 18.26 8.06
CA PHE A 170 -16.58 18.36 7.77
C PHE A 170 -16.21 19.65 7.03
N LYS A 171 -17.10 20.21 6.23
CA LYS A 171 -16.90 21.51 5.56
C LYS A 171 -16.99 22.74 6.48
N GLU A 172 -17.37 22.59 7.74
CA GLU A 172 -17.45 23.71 8.67
C GLU A 172 -16.09 24.14 9.24
N LYS A 173 -15.12 23.21 9.32
CA LYS A 173 -13.77 23.45 9.86
C LYS A 173 -12.71 23.00 8.86
N THR A 174 -11.53 23.61 8.96
CA THR A 174 -10.33 23.18 8.22
C THR A 174 -9.83 21.81 8.69
N ARG A 175 -8.98 21.17 7.89
CA ARG A 175 -8.36 19.90 8.26
C ARG A 175 -7.60 19.99 9.59
N ALA A 176 -6.84 21.07 9.80
CA ALA A 176 -6.11 21.28 11.04
C ALA A 176 -7.03 21.51 12.26
N GLU A 177 -8.14 22.22 12.08
CA GLU A 177 -9.14 22.40 13.14
C GLU A 177 -9.80 21.06 13.50
N TRP A 178 -10.11 20.20 12.51
CA TRP A 178 -10.62 18.86 12.76
C TRP A 178 -9.59 17.93 13.42
N GLU A 179 -8.32 18.06 13.05
CA GLU A 179 -7.23 17.33 13.71
C GLU A 179 -7.20 17.68 15.20
N ALA A 180 -7.28 18.96 15.55
CA ALA A 180 -7.34 19.38 16.95
C ALA A 180 -8.58 18.87 17.71
N VAL A 181 -9.72 18.68 17.02
CA VAL A 181 -10.95 18.11 17.62
C VAL A 181 -10.79 16.62 17.91
N PHE A 182 -10.14 15.87 17.02
CA PHE A 182 -10.06 14.41 17.09
C PHE A 182 -8.76 13.89 17.71
N ASP A 183 -7.76 14.75 17.91
CA ASP A 183 -6.50 14.37 18.54
C ASP A 183 -6.75 13.79 19.95
N GLY A 184 -6.09 12.66 20.24
CA GLY A 184 -6.24 11.96 21.53
C GLY A 184 -7.61 11.30 21.75
N THR A 185 -8.47 11.22 20.73
CA THR A 185 -9.79 10.53 20.82
C THR A 185 -9.78 9.18 20.11
N ASP A 186 -10.73 8.30 20.47
CA ASP A 186 -10.96 7.01 19.80
C ASP A 186 -11.99 7.13 18.65
N ALA A 187 -12.06 8.27 17.96
CA ALA A 187 -13.04 8.48 16.89
C ALA A 187 -12.73 7.74 15.58
N CYS A 188 -11.55 7.14 15.46
CA CYS A 188 -11.03 6.60 14.20
C CYS A 188 -11.15 7.62 13.05
N ALA A 189 -10.78 8.86 13.33
CA ALA A 189 -10.85 9.98 12.41
C ALA A 189 -9.50 10.70 12.38
N THR A 190 -8.90 10.82 11.17
CA THR A 190 -7.54 11.36 11.01
C THR A 190 -7.44 12.24 9.76
N PRO A 191 -6.55 13.24 9.73
CA PRO A 191 -6.27 13.99 8.51
C PRO A 191 -5.71 13.08 7.41
N VAL A 192 -6.06 13.35 6.16
CA VAL A 192 -5.36 12.79 5.00
C VAL A 192 -4.17 13.70 4.72
N LEU A 193 -2.97 13.22 5.03
CA LEU A 193 -1.73 13.96 4.81
C LEU A 193 -1.23 13.75 3.37
N GLU A 194 -0.64 14.79 2.81
CA GLU A 194 0.01 14.75 1.50
C GLU A 194 1.50 14.50 1.64
N GLN A 195 2.15 13.94 0.61
CA GLN A 195 3.58 13.63 0.65
C GLN A 195 4.44 14.87 0.90
N ASP A 196 4.11 15.99 0.25
CA ASP A 196 4.84 17.25 0.42
C ASP A 196 4.76 17.78 1.87
N GLU A 197 3.63 17.55 2.55
CA GLU A 197 3.45 17.92 3.96
C GLU A 197 4.30 17.03 4.87
N LEU A 198 4.36 15.74 4.59
CA LEU A 198 5.22 14.81 5.33
C LEU A 198 6.70 15.18 5.15
N GLU A 199 7.13 15.50 3.93
CA GLU A 199 8.51 15.97 3.67
C GLU A 199 8.82 17.28 4.42
N ALA A 200 7.90 18.25 4.38
CA ALA A 200 8.06 19.55 5.05
C ALA A 200 8.09 19.42 6.58
N SER A 201 7.39 18.45 7.14
CA SER A 201 7.38 18.16 8.60
C SER A 201 8.66 17.48 9.09
N GLY A 202 9.57 17.07 8.20
CA GLY A 202 10.76 16.32 8.56
C GLY A 202 10.46 14.86 8.89
N TYR A 203 9.36 14.31 8.38
CA TYR A 203 8.99 12.90 8.59
C TYR A 203 10.13 11.98 8.17
N GLU A 204 10.57 11.13 9.08
CA GLU A 204 11.55 10.09 8.82
C GLU A 204 10.86 8.75 8.54
N GLN A 205 11.13 8.16 7.38
CA GLN A 205 10.64 6.82 7.11
C GLN A 205 11.43 5.80 7.94
N ARG A 206 10.73 5.20 8.89
CA ARG A 206 11.28 4.14 9.71
C ARG A 206 11.43 2.84 8.90
N PRO A 207 12.33 1.91 9.33
CA PRO A 207 12.33 0.56 8.81
C PRO A 207 10.94 -0.07 8.94
N ILE A 208 10.52 -0.82 7.92
CA ILE A 208 9.20 -1.50 7.92
C ILE A 208 9.05 -2.52 9.05
N VAL A 209 10.17 -3.06 9.53
CA VAL A 209 10.24 -3.99 10.68
C VAL A 209 11.39 -3.56 11.57
N HIS A 210 11.11 -3.39 12.86
CA HIS A 210 12.12 -3.15 13.86
C HIS A 210 12.53 -4.47 14.52
N LEU A 211 13.79 -4.87 14.30
CA LEU A 211 14.40 -6.00 14.99
C LEU A 211 15.35 -5.47 16.07
N ALA A 212 15.07 -5.77 17.33
CA ALA A 212 15.81 -5.22 18.45
C ALA A 212 17.32 -5.56 18.42
N SER A 213 17.67 -6.77 17.99
CA SER A 213 19.06 -7.25 17.94
C SER A 213 19.78 -6.93 16.62
N THR A 214 19.03 -6.69 15.54
CA THR A 214 19.55 -6.43 14.18
C THR A 214 18.74 -5.33 13.53
N PRO A 215 18.78 -4.09 14.06
CA PRO A 215 17.96 -3.02 13.53
C PRO A 215 18.43 -2.60 12.13
N ALA A 216 17.47 -2.44 11.20
CA ALA A 216 17.74 -1.78 9.93
C ALA A 216 17.84 -0.26 10.15
N ALA A 217 18.64 0.42 9.34
CA ALA A 217 18.73 1.87 9.38
C ALA A 217 17.47 2.51 8.73
N PRO A 218 16.90 3.56 9.33
CA PRO A 218 15.88 4.36 8.68
C PRO A 218 16.47 5.17 7.52
N ILE A 219 15.61 5.61 6.59
CA ILE A 219 15.98 6.66 5.64
C ILE A 219 16.05 7.97 6.42
N ARG A 220 17.25 8.56 6.54
CA ARG A 220 17.49 9.73 7.38
C ARG A 220 17.48 11.01 6.56
N ALA A 221 16.94 12.09 7.13
CA ALA A 221 16.93 13.41 6.50
C ALA A 221 18.34 13.96 6.25
N ASP A 222 19.31 13.66 7.13
CA ASP A 222 20.72 14.06 7.01
C ASP A 222 21.47 13.30 5.89
N GLN A 223 20.90 12.23 5.37
CA GLN A 223 21.40 11.46 4.24
C GLN A 223 20.62 11.75 2.93
N GLY A 224 19.93 12.87 2.86
CA GLY A 224 19.10 13.28 1.73
C GLY A 224 17.61 12.90 1.85
N GLY A 225 17.26 12.01 2.78
CA GLY A 225 15.86 11.62 3.06
C GLY A 225 15.10 11.28 1.78
N TRP A 226 13.86 11.77 1.68
CA TRP A 226 13.00 11.63 0.49
C TRP A 226 13.51 12.42 -0.74
N ARG A 227 14.35 13.44 -0.52
CA ARG A 227 14.97 14.25 -1.58
C ARG A 227 16.34 13.74 -2.00
N GLY A 228 16.83 12.69 -1.35
CA GLY A 228 18.03 11.98 -1.76
C GLY A 228 17.88 11.48 -3.19
N GLY A 229 18.92 11.60 -3.99
CA GLY A 229 18.93 11.06 -5.36
C GLY A 229 18.58 9.59 -5.38
N GLY A 230 17.86 9.13 -6.41
CA GLY A 230 17.63 7.71 -6.63
C GLY A 230 18.94 6.94 -6.75
N LEU A 231 18.87 5.61 -6.63
CA LEU A 231 20.03 4.75 -6.85
C LEU A 231 20.62 5.02 -8.22
N VAL A 232 21.91 5.26 -8.26
CA VAL A 232 22.67 5.38 -9.52
C VAL A 232 22.96 3.97 -10.05
N PRO A 233 22.81 3.70 -11.35
CA PRO A 233 23.16 2.41 -11.92
C PRO A 233 24.57 1.97 -11.53
N GLY A 234 24.68 0.75 -10.98
CA GLY A 234 25.95 0.18 -10.54
C GLY A 234 26.48 0.64 -9.18
N ASP A 235 25.79 1.55 -8.48
CA ASP A 235 26.21 2.03 -7.16
C ASP A 235 26.29 0.88 -6.14
N GLY A 236 27.45 0.77 -5.46
CA GLY A 236 27.80 -0.33 -4.57
C GLY A 236 28.01 -1.70 -5.24
N GLY A 237 27.67 -1.84 -6.52
CA GLY A 237 27.71 -3.14 -7.22
C GLY A 237 29.11 -3.69 -7.42
N ALA A 238 30.08 -2.87 -7.79
CA ALA A 238 31.46 -3.29 -7.98
C ALA A 238 32.08 -3.85 -6.69
N GLU A 239 31.84 -3.19 -5.56
CA GLU A 239 32.28 -3.65 -4.25
C GLU A 239 31.58 -4.95 -3.84
N THR A 240 30.29 -5.06 -4.11
CA THR A 240 29.51 -6.29 -3.83
C THR A 240 30.03 -7.47 -4.65
N LEU A 241 30.29 -7.29 -5.94
CA LEU A 241 30.88 -8.35 -6.79
C LEU A 241 32.24 -8.77 -6.28
N ARG A 242 33.09 -7.82 -5.88
CA ARG A 242 34.40 -8.13 -5.31
C ARG A 242 34.30 -8.93 -4.01
N VAL A 243 33.47 -8.47 -3.07
CA VAL A 243 33.37 -9.08 -1.72
C VAL A 243 32.63 -10.42 -1.72
N TRP A 244 31.53 -10.53 -2.47
CA TRP A 244 30.68 -11.73 -2.44
C TRP A 244 31.07 -12.79 -3.46
N MET A 245 31.54 -12.35 -4.63
CA MET A 245 31.85 -13.23 -5.75
C MET A 245 33.35 -13.44 -5.96
N GLY A 246 34.19 -12.61 -5.34
CA GLY A 246 35.62 -12.61 -5.59
C GLY A 246 35.99 -12.12 -7.01
N TRP A 247 35.08 -11.37 -7.65
CA TRP A 247 35.27 -10.88 -9.00
C TRP A 247 36.15 -9.62 -9.02
N GLU A 248 37.02 -9.51 -10.06
CA GLU A 248 37.90 -8.38 -10.26
C GLU A 248 37.41 -7.54 -11.44
N GLN A 249 37.40 -6.21 -11.26
CA GLN A 249 37.11 -5.28 -12.36
C GLN A 249 38.13 -5.45 -13.49
N ASP A 250 37.68 -5.27 -14.70
CA ASP A 250 38.43 -5.41 -15.96
C ASP A 250 38.89 -6.84 -16.30
N LYS A 251 38.64 -7.78 -15.39
CA LYS A 251 38.89 -9.20 -15.59
C LYS A 251 37.58 -10.00 -15.69
N ASP A 252 36.72 -9.85 -14.72
CA ASP A 252 35.42 -10.58 -14.60
C ASP A 252 34.24 -9.68 -14.98
N PHE A 253 34.33 -8.38 -14.72
CA PHE A 253 33.33 -7.39 -15.10
C PHE A 253 33.99 -6.05 -15.48
N ALA A 254 33.27 -5.25 -16.26
CA ALA A 254 33.61 -3.86 -16.58
C ALA A 254 32.53 -2.91 -16.07
N VAL A 255 32.90 -1.67 -15.77
CA VAL A 255 31.98 -0.60 -15.38
C VAL A 255 31.85 0.36 -16.56
N ARG A 256 30.64 0.60 -17.03
CA ARG A 256 30.36 1.59 -18.09
C ARG A 256 30.41 3.01 -17.56
N GLU A 257 30.47 3.99 -18.47
CA GLU A 257 30.43 5.42 -18.12
C GLU A 257 29.15 5.81 -17.33
N ASP A 258 28.03 5.12 -17.59
CA ASP A 258 26.77 5.29 -16.87
C ASP A 258 26.69 4.52 -15.54
N GLY A 259 27.79 3.89 -15.11
CA GLY A 259 27.87 3.10 -13.88
C GLY A 259 27.38 1.66 -14.02
N ALA A 260 26.78 1.27 -15.14
CA ALA A 260 26.27 -0.10 -15.33
C ALA A 260 27.40 -1.14 -15.34
N LEU A 261 27.17 -2.28 -14.69
CA LEU A 261 28.12 -3.38 -14.62
C LEU A 261 27.85 -4.39 -15.74
N LEU A 262 28.87 -4.74 -16.49
CA LEU A 262 28.81 -5.72 -17.58
C LEU A 262 29.82 -6.85 -17.34
N PRO A 263 29.49 -8.10 -17.69
CA PRO A 263 30.48 -9.17 -17.70
C PRO A 263 31.63 -8.84 -18.66
N ALA A 264 32.89 -8.99 -18.24
CA ALA A 264 34.05 -8.65 -19.05
C ALA A 264 34.17 -9.47 -20.36
N ASN A 265 33.56 -10.65 -20.45
CA ASN A 265 33.66 -11.60 -21.55
C ASN A 265 32.34 -12.00 -22.22
N GLY A 266 31.37 -11.14 -22.32
CA GLY A 266 30.13 -11.41 -23.08
C GLY A 266 29.34 -12.68 -22.69
N ARG A 267 29.64 -13.29 -21.55
CA ARG A 267 28.93 -14.47 -21.05
C ARG A 267 27.63 -14.05 -20.35
N THR A 268 26.63 -13.75 -21.14
CA THR A 268 25.22 -13.79 -20.68
C THR A 268 24.83 -15.25 -20.51
N LYS A 269 25.08 -15.81 -19.32
CA LYS A 269 24.38 -16.99 -18.81
C LYS A 269 24.07 -16.74 -17.34
N LEU A 270 22.96 -16.09 -17.10
CA LEU A 270 22.14 -16.24 -15.92
C LEU A 270 20.95 -17.11 -16.29
#